data_0735bd617890937e76b2ae7f2d0c6f19
#
_entry.id   0735bd617890937e76b2ae7f2d0c6f19
#
_cell.length_a   1.000
_cell.length_b   1.000
_cell.length_c   1.000
_cell.angle_alpha   90.00
_cell.angle_beta   90.00
_cell.angle_gamma   90.00
#
_symmetry.space_group_name_H-M   'P 1'
#
loop_
_entity.id
_entity.type
_entity.pdbx_description
1 polymer ?
#
loop_
_entity_poly.entity_id
_entity_poly.type
_entity_poly.pdbx_seq_one_letter_code
_entity_poly.pdbx_strand_id
1 'polypeptide(L)'
;MKSYFLLVCVEGQSIRFHSPYAKKKVTGRIGHSVTFVWKFSGGVHTVIWGLANKKSIDRISGRLVYLSRRNVDVLSPGLVPVAYRGRVNGTRTGDSSFSQASFTLYNVTKDDERFYGCLLTPVDPDGLEISDLVKLAVVGMYIYRDLKTQGRGRHLVT
;
A
#
# COMPACT_ATOMS: atom_id res chain seq x y z
N MET A 1 38.10 1.26 44.21
CA MET A 1 37.03 1.88 43.37
C MET A 1 36.45 0.77 42.49
N LYS A 2 35.18 0.37 42.71
CA LYS A 2 34.51 -0.59 41.85
C LYS A 2 33.66 0.20 40.90
N SER A 3 34.03 0.25 39.58
CA SER A 3 33.23 0.81 38.54
C SER A 3 32.08 -0.11 38.22
N TYR A 4 30.84 0.28 38.51
CA TYR A 4 29.65 -0.39 38.05
C TYR A 4 29.33 0.12 36.64
N PHE A 5 29.51 -0.73 35.64
CA PHE A 5 28.97 -0.50 34.32
C PHE A 5 27.46 -0.74 34.40
N LEU A 6 26.69 0.32 34.29
CA LEU A 6 25.25 0.23 34.11
C LEU A 6 25.01 -0.25 32.68
N LEU A 7 24.71 -1.54 32.53
CA LEU A 7 24.25 -2.10 31.25
C LEU A 7 22.82 -1.62 31.04
N VAL A 8 22.64 -0.50 30.33
CA VAL A 8 21.33 -0.07 29.88
C VAL A 8 20.93 -1.01 28.74
N CYS A 9 20.18 -2.05 29.05
CA CYS A 9 19.45 -2.80 28.04
C CYS A 9 18.46 -1.85 27.38
N VAL A 10 18.81 -1.30 26.22
CA VAL A 10 17.83 -0.69 25.34
C VAL A 10 17.00 -1.84 24.78
N GLU A 11 15.85 -2.09 25.40
CA GLU A 11 14.83 -2.98 24.80
C GLU A 11 14.50 -2.44 23.42
N GLY A 12 14.99 -3.11 22.39
CA GLY A 12 14.66 -2.80 21.02
C GLY A 12 13.14 -2.86 20.86
N GLN A 13 12.51 -1.70 20.65
CA GLN A 13 11.06 -1.67 20.47
C GLN A 13 10.70 -2.50 19.24
N SER A 14 10.04 -3.63 19.48
CA SER A 14 9.55 -4.50 18.42
C SER A 14 8.61 -3.73 17.51
N ILE A 15 8.77 -3.90 16.19
CA ILE A 15 7.88 -3.30 15.21
C ILE A 15 6.49 -3.94 15.31
N ARG A 16 5.44 -3.13 15.22
CA ARG A 16 4.06 -3.64 15.13
C ARG A 16 3.16 -2.71 14.33
N PHE A 17 2.23 -3.29 13.58
CA PHE A 17 1.13 -2.52 12.97
C PHE A 17 0.07 -2.20 14.04
N HIS A 18 -0.36 -0.92 14.08
CA HIS A 18 -1.46 -0.46 14.95
C HIS A 18 -2.83 -0.57 14.29
N SER A 19 -2.87 -0.46 12.99
CA SER A 19 -4.08 -0.63 12.20
C SER A 19 -3.73 -1.53 11.02
N PRO A 20 -3.72 -2.86 11.23
CA PRO A 20 -3.91 -3.73 10.09
C PRO A 20 -5.22 -3.30 9.43
N TYR A 21 -5.28 -3.31 8.11
CA TYR A 21 -6.53 -2.99 7.42
C TYR A 21 -7.64 -3.92 7.95
N ALA A 22 -8.47 -3.43 8.86
CA ALA A 22 -9.46 -4.23 9.60
C ALA A 22 -10.41 -4.99 8.66
N LYS A 23 -10.64 -4.46 7.46
CA LYS A 23 -11.43 -5.12 6.40
C LYS A 23 -10.58 -5.80 5.35
N LYS A 24 -9.25 -5.68 5.39
CA LYS A 24 -8.30 -6.24 4.39
C LYS A 24 -8.72 -6.02 2.92
N LYS A 25 -9.59 -5.04 2.67
CA LYS A 25 -10.14 -4.70 1.36
C LYS A 25 -10.38 -3.19 1.25
N VAL A 26 -9.89 -2.60 0.17
CA VAL A 26 -10.12 -1.20 -0.23
C VAL A 26 -10.81 -1.21 -1.59
N THR A 27 -11.71 -0.27 -1.83
CA THR A 27 -12.41 -0.15 -3.11
C THR A 27 -11.88 1.09 -3.85
N GLY A 28 -11.46 0.90 -5.09
CA GLY A 28 -11.04 1.95 -6.01
C GLY A 28 -11.98 2.07 -7.20
N ARG A 29 -12.10 3.28 -7.76
CA ARG A 29 -12.84 3.52 -9.00
C ARG A 29 -11.87 3.64 -10.17
N ILE A 30 -12.23 3.12 -11.33
CA ILE A 30 -11.44 3.25 -12.56
C ILE A 30 -11.17 4.73 -12.84
N GLY A 31 -9.94 5.06 -13.22
CA GLY A 31 -9.49 6.42 -13.52
C GLY A 31 -9.19 7.31 -12.30
N HIS A 32 -9.52 6.88 -11.08
CA HIS A 32 -9.24 7.61 -9.84
C HIS A 32 -7.99 7.10 -9.15
N SER A 33 -7.55 7.83 -8.12
CA SER A 33 -6.46 7.40 -7.24
C SER A 33 -6.99 6.65 -6.04
N VAL A 34 -6.20 5.69 -5.54
CA VAL A 34 -6.46 4.98 -4.28
C VAL A 34 -5.24 5.12 -3.39
N THR A 35 -5.46 5.50 -2.13
CA THR A 35 -4.41 5.57 -1.12
C THR A 35 -4.64 4.53 -0.04
N PHE A 36 -3.60 3.77 0.24
CA PHE A 36 -3.53 2.79 1.32
C PHE A 36 -2.70 3.39 2.45
N VAL A 37 -3.15 3.25 3.70
CA VAL A 37 -2.48 3.84 4.86
C VAL A 37 -2.26 2.78 5.92
N TRP A 38 -1.01 2.61 6.36
CA TRP A 38 -0.62 1.76 7.47
C TRP A 38 -0.07 2.60 8.61
N LYS A 39 -0.50 2.26 9.83
CA LYS A 39 -0.01 2.88 11.06
C LYS A 39 0.76 1.85 11.85
N PHE A 40 1.93 2.24 12.36
CA PHE A 40 2.83 1.33 13.05
C PHE A 40 3.68 2.06 14.09
N SER A 41 4.30 1.30 14.99
CA SER A 41 5.31 1.78 15.92
C SER A 41 6.55 0.88 15.88
N GLY A 42 7.61 1.33 16.53
CA GLY A 42 8.89 0.66 16.60
C GLY A 42 9.93 1.28 15.67
N GLY A 43 11.17 0.85 15.81
CA GLY A 43 12.29 1.30 15.01
C GLY A 43 12.26 0.71 13.60
N VAL A 44 11.58 1.36 12.66
CA VAL A 44 11.51 0.92 11.26
C VAL A 44 12.59 1.57 10.43
N HIS A 45 13.45 0.77 9.80
CA HIS A 45 14.48 1.21 8.87
C HIS A 45 13.90 1.49 7.49
N THR A 46 13.14 0.53 6.93
CA THR A 46 12.54 0.68 5.60
C THR A 46 11.06 0.33 5.58
N VAL A 47 10.35 0.96 4.65
CA VAL A 47 8.98 0.62 4.30
C VAL A 47 8.96 0.26 2.81
N ILE A 48 8.46 -0.92 2.48
CA ILE A 48 8.38 -1.41 1.11
C ILE A 48 6.92 -1.70 0.80
N TRP A 49 6.43 -1.13 -0.30
CA TRP A 49 5.13 -1.53 -0.86
C TRP A 49 5.32 -2.31 -2.14
N GLY A 50 4.46 -3.26 -2.33
CA GLY A 50 4.52 -4.08 -3.54
C GLY A 50 3.30 -4.96 -3.76
N LEU A 51 3.36 -5.67 -4.88
CA LEU A 51 2.38 -6.68 -5.23
C LEU A 51 2.54 -7.90 -4.33
N ALA A 52 1.44 -8.45 -3.86
CA ALA A 52 1.45 -9.62 -3.00
C ALA A 52 0.56 -10.74 -3.55
N ASN A 53 0.89 -11.96 -3.17
CA ASN A 53 0.07 -13.12 -3.48
C ASN A 53 -0.57 -13.64 -2.19
N LYS A 54 -1.88 -13.92 -2.20
CA LYS A 54 -2.60 -14.46 -1.06
C LYS A 54 -2.00 -15.76 -0.50
N LYS A 55 -1.34 -16.54 -1.35
CA LYS A 55 -0.69 -17.81 -0.96
C LYS A 55 0.65 -17.64 -0.25
N SER A 56 1.26 -16.47 -0.38
CA SER A 56 2.56 -16.14 0.23
C SER A 56 2.37 -14.91 1.10
N ILE A 57 1.78 -15.07 2.27
CA ILE A 57 1.46 -13.98 3.22
C ILE A 57 2.70 -13.13 3.55
N ASP A 58 3.89 -13.69 3.40
CA ASP A 58 5.15 -13.09 3.84
C ASP A 58 6.02 -12.55 2.69
N ARG A 59 5.55 -12.56 1.44
CA ARG A 59 6.41 -12.14 0.33
C ARG A 59 5.72 -11.15 -0.61
N ILE A 60 6.30 -9.95 -0.63
CA ILE A 60 6.07 -8.99 -1.70
C ILE A 60 6.79 -9.51 -2.95
N SER A 61 6.02 -9.88 -3.97
CA SER A 61 6.52 -10.48 -5.22
C SER A 61 7.04 -9.45 -6.23
N GLY A 62 6.58 -8.19 -6.12
CA GLY A 62 7.01 -7.09 -6.97
C GLY A 62 7.02 -5.79 -6.19
N ARG A 63 8.20 -5.21 -6.00
CA ARG A 63 8.35 -3.94 -5.29
C ARG A 63 7.85 -2.80 -6.16
N LEU A 64 7.03 -1.92 -5.60
CA LEU A 64 6.47 -0.74 -6.27
C LEU A 64 7.08 0.54 -5.74
N VAL A 65 7.26 0.64 -4.41
CA VAL A 65 7.87 1.78 -3.73
C VAL A 65 8.75 1.28 -2.58
N TYR A 66 9.86 1.95 -2.38
CA TYR A 66 10.80 1.71 -1.28
C TYR A 66 11.11 3.03 -0.60
N LEU A 67 10.94 3.10 0.71
CA LEU A 67 11.30 4.26 1.52
C LEU A 67 12.32 3.85 2.58
N SER A 68 13.50 4.43 2.55
CA SER A 68 14.47 4.33 3.64
C SER A 68 14.19 5.37 4.74
N ARG A 69 14.89 5.23 5.88
CA ARG A 69 14.75 6.17 7.00
C ARG A 69 15.17 7.60 6.64
N ARG A 70 16.05 7.77 5.65
CA ARG A 70 16.69 9.05 5.35
C ARG A 70 16.12 9.79 4.15
N ASN A 71 15.52 9.08 3.20
CA ASN A 71 14.97 9.70 1.98
C ASN A 71 13.96 8.78 1.29
N VAL A 72 13.14 9.40 0.47
CA VAL A 72 12.26 8.74 -0.48
C VAL A 72 13.11 8.20 -1.64
N ASP A 73 13.70 7.03 -1.44
CA ASP A 73 14.31 6.31 -2.56
C ASP A 73 13.19 5.62 -3.32
N VAL A 74 12.60 6.36 -4.25
CA VAL A 74 11.78 5.74 -5.29
C VAL A 74 12.66 4.70 -5.99
N LEU A 75 12.23 3.44 -5.98
CA LEU A 75 12.94 2.40 -6.73
C LEU A 75 13.27 2.91 -8.13
N SER A 76 14.51 2.66 -8.57
CA SER A 76 14.90 2.94 -9.94
C SER A 76 13.79 2.48 -10.89
N PRO A 77 13.33 3.30 -11.83
CA PRO A 77 12.18 3.00 -12.68
C PRO A 77 12.25 1.62 -13.36
N GLY A 78 13.48 1.10 -13.56
CA GLY A 78 13.71 -0.24 -14.09
C GLY A 78 13.25 -1.39 -13.18
N LEU A 79 13.17 -1.19 -11.87
CA LEU A 79 12.75 -2.21 -10.91
C LEU A 79 11.24 -2.24 -10.69
N VAL A 80 10.54 -1.17 -11.07
CA VAL A 80 9.07 -1.10 -10.99
C VAL A 80 8.48 -1.77 -12.23
N PRO A 81 7.52 -2.71 -12.07
CA PRO A 81 6.83 -3.31 -13.20
C PRO A 81 6.23 -2.24 -14.12
N VAL A 82 6.35 -2.44 -15.44
CA VAL A 82 6.01 -1.43 -16.46
C VAL A 82 4.62 -0.82 -16.25
N ALA A 83 3.63 -1.65 -15.90
CA ALA A 83 2.25 -1.22 -15.66
C ALA A 83 2.08 -0.21 -14.50
N TYR A 84 3.08 -0.08 -13.62
CA TYR A 84 3.02 0.79 -12.44
C TYR A 84 3.96 2.00 -12.51
N ARG A 85 4.81 2.08 -13.56
CA ARG A 85 5.74 3.20 -13.73
C ARG A 85 4.99 4.52 -13.84
N GLY A 86 5.40 5.52 -13.02
CA GLY A 86 4.75 6.83 -12.96
C GLY A 86 3.35 6.84 -12.33
N ARG A 87 2.85 5.69 -11.88
CA ARG A 87 1.51 5.54 -11.30
C ARG A 87 1.50 5.28 -9.79
N VAL A 88 2.65 5.22 -9.16
CA VAL A 88 2.78 4.90 -7.74
C VAL A 88 3.58 5.94 -7.00
N ASN A 89 3.19 6.21 -5.77
CA ASN A 89 3.92 7.08 -4.84
C ASN A 89 3.80 6.54 -3.42
N GLY A 90 4.78 6.85 -2.58
CA GLY A 90 4.76 6.49 -1.17
C GLY A 90 5.27 7.63 -0.30
N THR A 91 4.71 7.76 0.89
CA THR A 91 5.13 8.73 1.90
C THR A 91 5.18 8.09 3.27
N ARG A 92 6.04 8.62 4.13
CA ARG A 92 6.10 8.23 5.55
C ARG A 92 6.17 9.49 6.40
N THR A 93 5.42 9.48 7.51
CA THR A 93 5.42 10.55 8.52
C THR A 93 5.46 9.94 9.91
N GLY A 94 5.82 10.73 10.92
CA GLY A 94 5.89 10.30 12.31
C GLY A 94 7.30 9.89 12.75
N ASP A 95 7.38 9.31 13.94
CA ASP A 95 8.61 8.91 14.64
C ASP A 95 8.60 7.42 15.04
N SER A 96 9.50 7.02 15.93
CA SER A 96 9.58 5.64 16.40
C SER A 96 8.40 5.22 17.29
N SER A 97 7.74 6.18 17.96
CA SER A 97 6.59 5.89 18.84
C SER A 97 5.31 5.68 18.03
N PHE A 98 5.13 6.46 16.96
CA PHE A 98 4.01 6.34 16.04
C PHE A 98 4.37 6.87 14.65
N SER A 99 4.25 6.01 13.66
CA SER A 99 4.48 6.34 12.26
C SER A 99 3.27 5.99 11.40
N GLN A 100 3.11 6.72 10.33
CA GLN A 100 2.15 6.43 9.27
C GLN A 100 2.88 6.34 7.93
N ALA A 101 2.59 5.29 7.17
CA ALA A 101 3.09 5.11 5.83
C ALA A 101 1.92 5.00 4.85
N SER A 102 1.98 5.77 3.77
CA SER A 102 0.92 5.83 2.76
C SER A 102 1.48 5.44 1.40
N PHE A 103 0.75 4.59 0.70
CA PHE A 103 1.00 4.20 -0.68
C PHE A 103 -0.16 4.64 -1.56
N THR A 104 0.11 5.39 -2.62
CA THR A 104 -0.92 5.88 -3.55
C THR A 104 -0.69 5.27 -4.93
N LEU A 105 -1.75 4.68 -5.47
CA LEU A 105 -1.84 4.21 -6.84
C LEU A 105 -2.74 5.17 -7.63
N TYR A 106 -2.19 5.79 -8.66
CA TYR A 106 -2.87 6.73 -9.54
C TYR A 106 -3.50 6.03 -10.74
N ASN A 107 -4.57 6.61 -11.27
CA ASN A 107 -5.24 6.15 -12.48
C ASN A 107 -5.55 4.65 -12.46
N VAL A 108 -6.31 4.23 -11.45
CA VAL A 108 -6.66 2.82 -11.22
C VAL A 108 -7.38 2.22 -12.42
N THR A 109 -6.96 1.03 -12.82
CA THR A 109 -7.57 0.24 -13.89
C THR A 109 -8.14 -1.07 -13.33
N LYS A 110 -8.91 -1.81 -14.13
CA LYS A 110 -9.43 -3.12 -13.70
C LYS A 110 -8.32 -4.13 -13.40
N ASP A 111 -7.18 -4.02 -14.10
CA ASP A 111 -6.04 -4.91 -13.94
C ASP A 111 -5.29 -4.68 -12.60
N ASP A 112 -5.58 -3.57 -11.92
CA ASP A 112 -5.03 -3.28 -10.60
C ASP A 112 -5.77 -4.03 -9.47
N GLU A 113 -6.85 -4.77 -9.76
CA GLU A 113 -7.59 -5.55 -8.78
C GLU A 113 -6.77 -6.76 -8.29
N ARG A 114 -6.01 -6.57 -7.21
CA ARG A 114 -5.13 -7.58 -6.61
C ARG A 114 -4.78 -7.26 -5.17
N PHE A 115 -3.90 -8.06 -4.58
CA PHE A 115 -3.35 -7.80 -3.26
C PHE A 115 -2.13 -6.88 -3.34
N TYR A 116 -2.07 -5.93 -2.41
CA TYR A 116 -0.93 -5.05 -2.16
C TYR A 116 -0.45 -5.28 -0.74
N GLY A 117 0.87 -5.26 -0.55
CA GLY A 117 1.49 -5.46 0.75
C GLY A 117 2.33 -4.27 1.18
N CYS A 118 2.40 -4.08 2.50
CA CYS A 118 3.36 -3.22 3.17
C CYS A 118 4.29 -4.09 4.01
N LEU A 119 5.59 -4.04 3.76
CA LEU A 119 6.64 -4.72 4.51
C LEU A 119 7.42 -3.67 5.29
N LEU A 120 7.60 -3.90 6.58
CA LEU A 120 8.42 -3.10 7.47
C LEU A 120 9.67 -3.87 7.88
N THR A 121 10.84 -3.27 7.63
CA THR A 121 12.12 -3.82 8.06
C THR A 121 12.60 -3.05 9.31
N PRO A 122 13.03 -3.73 10.37
CA PRO A 122 13.50 -3.09 11.60
C PRO A 122 14.84 -2.36 11.42
N VAL A 123 15.10 -1.40 12.33
CA VAL A 123 16.43 -0.80 12.49
C VAL A 123 17.40 -1.79 13.09
N ASP A 124 16.92 -2.63 14.01
CA ASP A 124 17.67 -3.72 14.61
C ASP A 124 17.90 -4.81 13.54
N PRO A 125 19.14 -5.16 13.22
CA PRO A 125 19.46 -6.19 12.23
C PRO A 125 18.96 -7.58 12.62
N ASP A 126 18.81 -7.84 13.92
CA ASP A 126 18.29 -9.11 14.44
C ASP A 126 16.77 -9.10 14.60
N GLY A 127 16.13 -7.97 14.32
CA GLY A 127 14.70 -7.79 14.40
C GLY A 127 13.95 -8.49 13.26
N LEU A 128 12.72 -8.90 13.52
CA LEU A 128 11.88 -9.57 12.52
C LEU A 128 11.19 -8.56 11.62
N GLU A 129 11.22 -8.82 10.33
CA GLU A 129 10.39 -8.12 9.34
C GLU A 129 8.91 -8.50 9.56
N ILE A 130 8.03 -7.52 9.43
CA ILE A 130 6.58 -7.76 9.49
C ILE A 130 5.89 -7.22 8.25
N SER A 131 4.84 -7.88 7.81
CA SER A 131 4.06 -7.47 6.65
C SER A 131 2.56 -7.46 6.92
N ASP A 132 1.84 -6.62 6.19
CA ASP A 132 0.38 -6.60 6.16
C ASP A 132 -0.11 -6.48 4.72
N LEU A 133 -1.24 -7.14 4.42
CA LEU A 133 -1.80 -7.24 3.09
C LEU A 133 -3.21 -6.64 3.01
N VAL A 134 -3.50 -6.00 1.89
CA VAL A 134 -4.82 -5.45 1.57
C VAL A 134 -5.21 -5.81 0.15
N LYS A 135 -6.47 -6.17 -0.07
CA LYS A 135 -7.02 -6.40 -1.41
C LYS A 135 -7.59 -5.08 -1.95
N LEU A 136 -7.15 -4.67 -3.14
CA LEU A 136 -7.86 -3.67 -3.93
C LEU A 136 -8.98 -4.35 -4.72
N ALA A 137 -10.20 -3.88 -4.57
CA ALA A 137 -11.31 -4.20 -5.45
C ALA A 137 -11.61 -2.99 -6.33
N VAL A 138 -11.73 -3.20 -7.63
CA VAL A 138 -11.93 -2.12 -8.58
C VAL A 138 -13.36 -2.14 -9.11
N VAL A 139 -14.06 -1.02 -8.94
CA VAL A 139 -15.41 -0.82 -9.44
C VAL A 139 -15.37 0.09 -10.68
N GLY A 140 -16.08 -0.33 -11.73
CA GLY A 140 -16.29 0.48 -12.93
C GLY A 140 -17.33 1.57 -12.67
N MET A 141 -17.30 2.60 -13.49
CA MET A 141 -18.40 3.54 -13.58
C MET A 141 -19.46 2.88 -14.48
N TYR A 142 -20.59 2.47 -13.92
CA TYR A 142 -21.74 2.11 -14.74
C TYR A 142 -22.26 3.40 -15.35
N ILE A 143 -21.99 3.65 -16.62
CA ILE A 143 -22.72 4.65 -17.39
C ILE A 143 -24.11 4.04 -17.62
N TYR A 144 -25.08 4.43 -16.81
CA TYR A 144 -26.49 4.23 -17.14
C TYR A 144 -26.75 5.05 -18.41
N ARG A 145 -26.58 4.44 -19.57
CA ARG A 145 -27.18 4.97 -20.78
C ARG A 145 -28.67 4.75 -20.63
N ASP A 146 -29.37 5.83 -20.36
CA ASP A 146 -30.83 5.89 -20.36
C ASP A 146 -31.32 5.51 -21.77
N LEU A 147 -31.73 4.26 -21.95
CA LEU A 147 -32.32 3.72 -23.20
C LEU A 147 -33.74 4.25 -23.42
N LYS A 148 -34.07 5.45 -22.92
CA LYS A 148 -35.38 6.08 -23.07
C LYS A 148 -35.52 6.96 -24.30
N THR A 149 -34.95 6.63 -25.44
CA THR A 149 -35.29 7.36 -26.69
C THR A 149 -35.25 6.48 -27.92
N GLN A 150 -35.94 5.33 -27.87
CA GLN A 150 -36.39 4.67 -29.10
C GLN A 150 -37.80 4.10 -28.88
N GLY A 151 -38.79 4.98 -28.94
CA GLY A 151 -40.18 4.58 -28.78
C GLY A 151 -41.14 5.69 -29.19
N ARG A 152 -40.95 6.31 -30.33
CA ARG A 152 -42.04 7.03 -30.99
C ARG A 152 -42.19 6.52 -32.43
N GLY A 153 -43.05 5.52 -32.52
CA GLY A 153 -43.50 4.95 -33.72
C GLY A 153 -44.12 5.99 -34.70
N ARG A 154 -43.80 5.80 -35.94
CA ARG A 154 -44.48 6.45 -37.04
C ARG A 154 -45.89 5.89 -37.11
N HIS A 155 -46.92 6.68 -36.83
CA HIS A 155 -48.24 6.49 -37.36
C HIS A 155 -48.28 7.07 -38.77
N LEU A 156 -48.25 6.20 -39.76
CA LEU A 156 -48.73 6.49 -41.10
C LEU A 156 -50.27 6.30 -41.08
N VAL A 157 -50.98 7.38 -41.34
CA VAL A 157 -52.39 7.36 -41.67
C VAL A 157 -52.49 7.54 -43.19
N THR A 158 -53.04 6.55 -43.83
CA THR A 158 -53.61 6.62 -45.19
C THR A 158 -55.04 7.07 -45.12
#